data_1dac20751031715b84304f977130d40d
#
_entry.id   1dac20751031715b84304f977130d40d
#
_cell.length_a   1.000
_cell.length_b   1.000
_cell.length_c   1.000
_cell.angle_alpha   90.00
_cell.angle_beta   90.00
_cell.angle_gamma   90.00
#
_symmetry.space_group_name_H-M   'P 1'
#
loop_
_entity.id
_entity.type
_entity.pdbx_description
1 polymer ?
#
loop_
_entity_poly.entity_id
_entity_poly.type
_entity_poly.pdbx_seq_one_letter_code
_entity_poly.pdbx_strand_id
1 'polypeptide(L)'
;MGTKIRRKGTSSVELCLLSPEKLKYLQLMSEIYQTPQAAYTEIINLSAILNLPKGTEHFISDLHGEYDACCHILNNCSGVIREKVESLFDGVLNKREQSDLCTLIYYPKEKLHLVSQSGRATPDWYRDTLQNLIQLSKALSSKYTRSKVRKAMPQEFSYIIDELLHAQSDEDNNQQVYHEKIIDTILHTASGDDFIVALAALIKRLAVDHLHIVGDIFDRGGYPDKIMDLLMTHHSLDIQWGNHDILWMGAAVGNEACIIAVLRN
;
A
#
# COMPACT_ATOMS: atom_id res chain seq x y z
N MET A 1 -13.61 -23.29 37.22
CA MET A 1 -13.20 -22.37 38.31
C MET A 1 -13.12 -20.95 37.68
N GLY A 2 -14.15 -20.15 37.93
CA GLY A 2 -14.30 -18.82 37.34
C GLY A 2 -13.54 -17.77 38.13
N THR A 3 -12.53 -17.17 37.54
CA THR A 3 -11.81 -16.06 38.14
C THR A 3 -12.68 -14.80 38.00
N LYS A 4 -13.33 -14.38 39.10
CA LYS A 4 -14.00 -13.08 39.19
C LYS A 4 -12.97 -11.96 39.09
N ILE A 5 -12.91 -11.26 37.93
CA ILE A 5 -12.20 -10.01 37.82
C ILE A 5 -12.91 -8.97 38.69
N ARG A 6 -12.32 -8.69 39.84
CA ARG A 6 -12.77 -7.61 40.74
C ARG A 6 -12.47 -6.26 40.07
N ARG A 7 -13.50 -5.52 39.69
CA ARG A 7 -13.40 -4.11 39.31
C ARG A 7 -12.89 -3.32 40.52
N LYS A 8 -11.58 -3.00 40.55
CA LYS A 8 -11.07 -1.94 41.45
C LYS A 8 -11.37 -0.62 40.74
N GLY A 9 -12.31 0.14 41.25
CA GLY A 9 -12.48 1.53 40.94
C GLY A 9 -11.17 2.26 41.37
N THR A 10 -10.54 2.96 40.45
CA THR A 10 -9.42 3.86 40.77
C THR A 10 -9.93 4.87 41.79
N SER A 11 -9.39 4.82 43.02
CA SER A 11 -9.81 5.74 44.07
C SER A 11 -9.25 7.12 43.75
N SER A 12 -9.96 8.18 44.16
CA SER A 12 -9.51 9.59 44.04
C SER A 12 -8.12 9.85 44.65
N VAL A 13 -7.63 8.93 45.47
CA VAL A 13 -6.31 8.97 46.10
C VAL A 13 -5.17 8.62 45.13
N GLU A 14 -5.41 7.72 44.16
CA GLU A 14 -4.39 7.34 43.15
C GLU A 14 -4.15 8.45 42.11
N LEU A 15 -5.14 9.28 41.82
CA LEU A 15 -5.02 10.41 40.90
C LEU A 15 -4.11 11.53 41.48
N CYS A 16 -4.07 11.71 42.81
CA CYS A 16 -3.22 12.69 43.47
C CYS A 16 -1.72 12.33 43.47
N LEU A 17 -1.37 11.09 43.10
CA LEU A 17 0.02 10.61 42.99
C LEU A 17 0.61 10.71 41.58
N LEU A 18 -0.18 11.18 40.60
CA LEU A 18 0.28 11.33 39.20
C LEU A 18 1.03 12.68 39.06
N SER A 19 2.13 12.65 38.28
CA SER A 19 2.78 13.88 37.89
C SER A 19 1.84 14.80 37.07
N PRO A 20 1.98 16.12 37.10
CA PRO A 20 1.16 17.04 36.32
C PRO A 20 1.17 16.73 34.82
N GLU A 21 2.31 16.31 34.29
CA GLU A 21 2.46 15.89 32.90
C GLU A 21 1.63 14.65 32.55
N LYS A 22 1.66 13.62 33.43
CA LYS A 22 0.88 12.40 33.27
C LYS A 22 -0.61 12.68 33.38
N LEU A 23 -1.01 13.59 34.26
CA LEU A 23 -2.40 14.02 34.38
C LEU A 23 -2.89 14.72 33.10
N LYS A 24 -2.09 15.64 32.56
CA LYS A 24 -2.37 16.34 31.30
C LYS A 24 -2.47 15.35 30.13
N TYR A 25 -1.57 14.37 30.06
CA TYR A 25 -1.62 13.32 29.05
C TYR A 25 -2.92 12.52 29.14
N LEU A 26 -3.31 12.08 30.33
CA LEU A 26 -4.57 11.34 30.54
C LEU A 26 -5.81 12.18 30.23
N GLN A 27 -5.78 13.50 30.48
CA GLN A 27 -6.84 14.41 30.07
C GLN A 27 -7.00 14.45 28.55
N LEU A 28 -5.89 14.62 27.79
CA LEU A 28 -5.92 14.58 26.33
C LEU A 28 -6.42 13.23 25.80
N MET A 29 -5.98 12.12 26.42
CA MET A 29 -6.48 10.78 26.05
C MET A 29 -7.96 10.64 26.33
N SER A 30 -8.52 11.27 27.36
CA SER A 30 -9.95 11.22 27.67
C SER A 30 -10.82 11.98 26.66
N GLU A 31 -10.26 12.96 25.96
CA GLU A 31 -10.96 13.64 24.86
C GLU A 31 -11.16 12.70 23.64
N ILE A 32 -10.19 11.81 23.40
CA ILE A 32 -10.23 10.82 22.32
C ILE A 32 -11.08 9.62 22.73
N TYR A 33 -10.85 9.10 23.94
CA TYR A 33 -11.53 7.91 24.48
C TYR A 33 -12.49 8.32 25.60
N GLN A 34 -13.65 8.82 25.23
CA GLN A 34 -14.62 9.44 26.16
C GLN A 34 -15.28 8.42 27.10
N THR A 35 -15.18 7.13 26.81
CA THR A 35 -15.75 6.07 27.64
C THR A 35 -14.73 4.95 27.89
N PRO A 36 -14.82 4.22 29.03
CA PRO A 36 -13.97 3.05 29.26
C PRO A 36 -14.11 1.99 28.15
N GLN A 37 -15.29 1.84 27.57
CA GLN A 37 -15.56 0.90 26.49
C GLN A 37 -14.77 1.29 25.21
N ALA A 38 -14.72 2.59 24.87
CA ALA A 38 -13.91 3.08 23.76
C ALA A 38 -12.43 2.79 23.97
N ALA A 39 -11.91 3.05 25.18
CA ALA A 39 -10.54 2.74 25.53
C ALA A 39 -10.24 1.23 25.48
N TYR A 40 -11.13 0.39 26.00
CA TYR A 40 -10.97 -1.07 25.93
C TYR A 40 -11.00 -1.60 24.49
N THR A 41 -11.90 -1.07 23.66
CA THR A 41 -11.97 -1.45 22.24
C THR A 41 -10.64 -1.14 21.55
N GLU A 42 -10.05 0.03 21.80
CA GLU A 42 -8.77 0.39 21.20
C GLU A 42 -7.61 -0.46 21.75
N ILE A 43 -7.58 -0.75 23.05
CA ILE A 43 -6.59 -1.66 23.63
C ILE A 43 -6.67 -3.05 23.00
N ILE A 44 -7.85 -3.58 22.80
CA ILE A 44 -8.08 -4.89 22.14
C ILE A 44 -7.56 -4.83 20.70
N ASN A 45 -7.93 -3.78 19.96
CA ASN A 45 -7.50 -3.56 18.58
C ASN A 45 -5.96 -3.48 18.46
N LEU A 46 -5.32 -2.62 19.24
CA LEU A 46 -3.88 -2.45 19.23
C LEU A 46 -3.14 -3.73 19.66
N SER A 47 -3.65 -4.42 20.70
CA SER A 47 -3.06 -5.70 21.13
C SER A 47 -3.16 -6.77 20.04
N ALA A 48 -4.25 -6.80 19.28
CA ALA A 48 -4.37 -7.71 18.14
C ALA A 48 -3.43 -7.34 17.00
N ILE A 49 -3.31 -6.04 16.68
CA ILE A 49 -2.41 -5.53 15.62
C ILE A 49 -0.95 -5.91 15.88
N LEU A 50 -0.50 -5.91 17.14
CA LEU A 50 0.87 -6.30 17.51
C LEU A 50 1.23 -7.74 17.12
N ASN A 51 0.24 -8.59 16.85
CA ASN A 51 0.44 -9.97 16.40
C ASN A 51 0.39 -10.13 14.86
N LEU A 52 0.08 -9.06 14.12
CA LEU A 52 0.14 -9.10 12.67
C LEU A 52 1.60 -9.03 12.19
N PRO A 53 1.91 -9.64 11.03
CA PRO A 53 3.20 -9.44 10.38
C PRO A 53 3.44 -7.95 10.11
N LYS A 54 4.72 -7.54 10.19
CA LYS A 54 5.08 -6.17 9.79
C LYS A 54 4.79 -5.94 8.31
N GLY A 55 4.39 -4.72 7.97
CA GLY A 55 4.34 -4.25 6.59
C GLY A 55 5.73 -4.27 5.95
N THR A 56 5.79 -4.29 4.64
CA THR A 56 7.04 -4.19 3.90
C THR A 56 7.51 -2.75 3.89
N GLU A 57 8.68 -2.49 4.43
CA GLU A 57 9.37 -1.21 4.34
C GLU A 57 10.35 -1.25 3.16
N HIS A 58 10.35 -0.22 2.34
CA HIS A 58 11.14 -0.12 1.13
C HIS A 58 12.12 1.04 1.25
N PHE A 59 13.41 0.78 1.08
CA PHE A 59 14.47 1.77 1.18
C PHE A 59 15.11 1.98 -0.19
N ILE A 60 15.19 3.24 -0.63
CA ILE A 60 15.81 3.63 -1.91
C ILE A 60 16.74 4.80 -1.67
N SER A 61 17.93 4.77 -2.26
CA SER A 61 18.90 5.88 -2.25
C SER A 61 19.39 6.16 -3.67
N ASP A 62 20.15 7.25 -3.81
CA ASP A 62 20.92 7.57 -5.04
C ASP A 62 20.04 7.65 -6.30
N LEU A 63 18.90 8.32 -6.20
CA LEU A 63 17.97 8.51 -7.33
C LEU A 63 18.51 9.44 -8.40
N HIS A 64 19.27 10.46 -7.99
CA HIS A 64 20.04 11.35 -8.86
C HIS A 64 19.30 11.86 -10.11
N GLY A 65 18.01 12.19 -9.97
CA GLY A 65 17.22 12.70 -11.09
C GLY A 65 16.87 11.68 -12.17
N GLU A 66 17.15 10.38 -11.97
CA GLU A 66 16.87 9.29 -12.90
C GLU A 66 15.41 8.83 -12.81
N TYR A 67 14.50 9.64 -13.37
CA TYR A 67 13.05 9.48 -13.22
C TYR A 67 12.54 8.12 -13.71
N ASP A 68 12.95 7.66 -14.88
CA ASP A 68 12.44 6.41 -15.45
C ASP A 68 12.85 5.19 -14.63
N ALA A 69 14.09 5.19 -14.11
CA ALA A 69 14.57 4.14 -13.21
C ALA A 69 13.79 4.16 -11.88
N CYS A 70 13.56 5.34 -11.30
CA CYS A 70 12.77 5.52 -10.11
C CYS A 70 11.33 5.01 -10.31
N CYS A 71 10.66 5.41 -11.38
CA CYS A 71 9.32 4.92 -11.74
C CYS A 71 9.28 3.39 -11.84
N HIS A 72 10.28 2.79 -12.49
CA HIS A 72 10.33 1.34 -12.64
C HIS A 72 10.48 0.63 -11.29
N ILE A 73 11.37 1.10 -10.42
CA ILE A 73 11.58 0.54 -9.09
C ILE A 73 10.31 0.65 -8.23
N LEU A 74 9.63 1.79 -8.26
CA LEU A 74 8.38 1.99 -7.54
C LEU A 74 7.26 1.11 -8.09
N ASN A 75 7.12 0.99 -9.40
CA ASN A 75 6.09 0.18 -10.03
C ASN A 75 6.24 -1.32 -9.76
N ASN A 76 7.46 -1.83 -9.70
CA ASN A 76 7.72 -3.25 -9.42
C ASN A 76 7.89 -3.55 -7.92
N CYS A 77 7.85 -2.50 -7.07
CA CYS A 77 8.03 -2.61 -5.61
C CYS A 77 9.34 -3.36 -5.26
N SER A 78 10.45 -3.04 -5.93
CA SER A 78 11.76 -3.72 -5.80
C SER A 78 11.69 -5.25 -5.89
N GLY A 79 10.78 -5.76 -6.72
CA GLY A 79 10.62 -7.20 -6.94
C GLY A 79 9.68 -7.92 -6.00
N VAL A 80 9.15 -7.28 -4.96
CA VAL A 80 8.20 -7.89 -3.99
C VAL A 80 6.98 -8.49 -4.70
N ILE A 81 6.43 -7.78 -5.70
CA ILE A 81 5.28 -8.29 -6.45
C ILE A 81 5.64 -9.56 -7.22
N ARG A 82 6.82 -9.59 -7.87
CA ARG A 82 7.29 -10.77 -8.60
C ARG A 82 7.45 -11.97 -7.67
N GLU A 83 8.09 -11.80 -6.53
CA GLU A 83 8.26 -12.87 -5.53
C GLU A 83 6.91 -13.43 -5.09
N LYS A 84 5.92 -12.57 -4.85
CA LYS A 84 4.56 -12.99 -4.49
C LYS A 84 3.84 -13.72 -5.61
N VAL A 85 3.95 -13.25 -6.85
CA VAL A 85 3.38 -13.93 -8.03
C VAL A 85 4.02 -15.31 -8.21
N GLU A 86 5.35 -15.41 -8.15
CA GLU A 86 6.07 -16.67 -8.28
C GLU A 86 5.69 -17.67 -7.18
N SER A 87 5.58 -17.21 -5.93
CA SER A 87 5.19 -18.07 -4.81
C SER A 87 3.70 -18.50 -4.86
N LEU A 88 2.79 -17.60 -5.26
CA LEU A 88 1.36 -17.85 -5.21
C LEU A 88 0.88 -18.72 -6.39
N PHE A 89 1.51 -18.55 -7.55
CA PHE A 89 1.12 -19.22 -8.80
C PHE A 89 2.13 -20.28 -9.25
N ASP A 90 2.96 -20.79 -8.33
CA ASP A 90 3.86 -21.90 -8.63
C ASP A 90 3.04 -23.13 -9.04
N GLY A 91 3.40 -23.75 -10.18
CA GLY A 91 2.67 -24.88 -10.73
C GLY A 91 1.29 -24.56 -11.35
N VAL A 92 0.80 -23.31 -11.24
CA VAL A 92 -0.49 -22.86 -11.81
C VAL A 92 -0.25 -22.07 -13.10
N LEU A 93 0.61 -21.07 -13.05
CA LEU A 93 1.01 -20.25 -14.19
C LEU A 93 2.44 -20.60 -14.62
N ASN A 94 2.67 -20.68 -15.91
CA ASN A 94 4.04 -20.83 -16.42
C ASN A 94 4.83 -19.52 -16.26
N LYS A 95 6.16 -19.58 -16.41
CA LYS A 95 7.06 -18.42 -16.20
C LYS A 95 6.73 -17.22 -17.07
N ARG A 96 6.23 -17.45 -18.29
CA ARG A 96 5.82 -16.39 -19.20
C ARG A 96 4.53 -15.71 -18.72
N GLU A 97 3.54 -16.49 -18.31
CA GLU A 97 2.29 -15.98 -17.75
C GLU A 97 2.52 -15.20 -16.46
N GLN A 98 3.39 -15.70 -15.56
CA GLN A 98 3.80 -14.98 -14.36
C GLN A 98 4.46 -13.62 -14.70
N SER A 99 5.35 -13.59 -15.70
CA SER A 99 5.99 -12.36 -16.17
C SER A 99 5.01 -11.40 -16.83
N ASP A 100 4.05 -11.92 -17.61
CA ASP A 100 2.99 -11.14 -18.24
C ASP A 100 2.06 -10.51 -17.18
N LEU A 101 1.70 -11.26 -16.13
CA LEU A 101 0.92 -10.76 -14.98
C LEU A 101 1.68 -9.67 -14.21
N CYS A 102 2.97 -9.86 -13.92
CA CYS A 102 3.81 -8.84 -13.30
C CYS A 102 3.84 -7.56 -14.14
N THR A 103 4.05 -7.69 -15.45
CA THR A 103 4.08 -6.53 -16.36
C THR A 103 2.75 -5.79 -16.38
N LEU A 104 1.63 -6.51 -16.32
CA LEU A 104 0.30 -5.90 -16.23
C LEU A 104 0.12 -5.12 -14.93
N ILE A 105 0.62 -5.62 -13.80
CA ILE A 105 0.54 -4.92 -12.51
C ILE A 105 1.44 -3.68 -12.52
N TYR A 106 2.64 -3.75 -13.10
CA TYR A 106 3.60 -2.64 -13.13
C TYR A 106 3.11 -1.50 -14.03
N TYR A 107 2.63 -1.84 -15.22
CA TYR A 107 2.23 -0.92 -16.29
C TYR A 107 0.86 -1.30 -16.85
N PRO A 108 -0.23 -1.17 -16.06
CA PRO A 108 -1.52 -1.70 -16.45
C PRO A 108 -2.08 -1.08 -17.73
N LYS A 109 -2.01 0.24 -17.88
CA LYS A 109 -2.56 0.94 -19.04
C LYS A 109 -1.85 0.58 -20.34
N GLU A 110 -0.52 0.57 -20.30
CA GLU A 110 0.34 0.22 -21.43
C GLU A 110 0.16 -1.24 -21.84
N LYS A 111 0.11 -2.14 -20.85
CA LYS A 111 -0.08 -3.57 -21.12
C LYS A 111 -1.47 -3.88 -21.66
N LEU A 112 -2.51 -3.26 -21.11
CA LEU A 112 -3.89 -3.40 -21.63
C LEU A 112 -3.99 -2.93 -23.10
N HIS A 113 -3.39 -1.80 -23.42
CA HIS A 113 -3.32 -1.32 -24.79
C HIS A 113 -2.66 -2.32 -25.73
N LEU A 114 -1.53 -2.92 -25.36
CA LEU A 114 -0.84 -3.94 -26.14
C LEU A 114 -1.66 -5.24 -26.29
N VAL A 115 -2.34 -5.66 -25.22
CA VAL A 115 -3.21 -6.84 -25.24
C VAL A 115 -4.40 -6.62 -26.18
N SER A 116 -5.02 -5.44 -26.12
CA SER A 116 -6.12 -5.05 -27.03
C SER A 116 -5.67 -5.03 -28.47
N GLN A 117 -4.54 -4.38 -28.79
CA GLN A 117 -3.99 -4.34 -30.16
C GLN A 117 -3.66 -5.72 -30.72
N SER A 118 -3.24 -6.66 -29.88
CA SER A 118 -2.91 -8.03 -30.28
C SER A 118 -4.13 -8.94 -30.43
N GLY A 119 -5.35 -8.45 -30.19
CA GLY A 119 -6.59 -9.23 -30.22
C GLY A 119 -6.72 -10.30 -29.13
N ARG A 120 -5.86 -10.22 -28.08
CA ARG A 120 -5.89 -11.16 -26.95
C ARG A 120 -6.84 -10.76 -25.83
N ALA A 121 -7.44 -9.57 -25.89
CA ALA A 121 -8.40 -9.06 -24.91
C ALA A 121 -9.76 -9.76 -25.06
N THR A 122 -9.81 -11.08 -24.84
CA THR A 122 -11.04 -11.87 -24.86
C THR A 122 -11.74 -11.87 -23.50
N PRO A 123 -13.06 -12.15 -23.42
CA PRO A 123 -13.76 -12.28 -22.14
C PRO A 123 -13.11 -13.29 -21.19
N ASP A 124 -12.59 -14.40 -21.70
CA ASP A 124 -11.91 -15.42 -20.90
C ASP A 124 -10.58 -14.87 -20.35
N TRP A 125 -9.80 -14.16 -21.17
CA TRP A 125 -8.57 -13.51 -20.72
C TRP A 125 -8.83 -12.51 -19.58
N TYR A 126 -9.89 -11.71 -19.70
CA TYR A 126 -10.28 -10.78 -18.62
C TYR A 126 -10.66 -11.55 -17.36
N ARG A 127 -11.45 -12.61 -17.48
CA ARG A 127 -11.89 -13.41 -16.33
C ARG A 127 -10.70 -14.01 -15.59
N ASP A 128 -9.80 -14.68 -16.29
CA ASP A 128 -8.60 -15.29 -15.71
C ASP A 128 -7.69 -14.23 -15.08
N THR A 129 -7.51 -13.10 -15.76
CA THR A 129 -6.70 -11.98 -15.27
C THR A 129 -7.28 -11.40 -13.98
N LEU A 130 -8.58 -11.14 -13.93
CA LEU A 130 -9.26 -10.62 -12.74
C LEU A 130 -9.17 -11.60 -11.58
N GLN A 131 -9.38 -12.89 -11.81
CA GLN A 131 -9.23 -13.92 -10.78
C GLN A 131 -7.82 -13.94 -10.19
N ASN A 132 -6.78 -13.90 -11.03
CA ASN A 132 -5.38 -13.87 -10.61
C ASN A 132 -5.06 -12.60 -9.80
N LEU A 133 -5.52 -11.43 -10.23
CA LEU A 133 -5.32 -10.18 -9.52
C LEU A 133 -6.05 -10.15 -8.16
N ILE A 134 -7.27 -10.68 -8.10
CA ILE A 134 -8.04 -10.81 -6.85
C ILE A 134 -7.31 -11.76 -5.89
N GLN A 135 -6.85 -12.90 -6.37
CA GLN A 135 -6.11 -13.87 -5.54
C GLN A 135 -4.82 -13.28 -4.99
N LEU A 136 -4.06 -12.55 -5.81
CA LEU A 136 -2.85 -11.85 -5.37
C LEU A 136 -3.18 -10.74 -4.35
N SER A 137 -4.25 -9.98 -4.59
CA SER A 137 -4.73 -8.96 -3.65
C SER A 137 -5.13 -9.56 -2.31
N LYS A 138 -5.82 -10.71 -2.29
CA LYS A 138 -6.13 -11.48 -1.06
C LYS A 138 -4.85 -11.87 -0.31
N ALA A 139 -3.88 -12.44 -1.01
CA ALA A 139 -2.61 -12.86 -0.40
C ALA A 139 -1.84 -11.69 0.21
N LEU A 140 -1.78 -10.53 -0.45
CA LEU A 140 -1.12 -9.32 0.05
C LEU A 140 -1.89 -8.67 1.20
N SER A 141 -3.22 -8.73 1.19
CA SER A 141 -4.08 -8.14 2.22
C SER A 141 -4.01 -8.89 3.56
N SER A 142 -3.64 -10.17 3.55
CA SER A 142 -3.67 -11.06 4.74
C SER A 142 -2.80 -10.57 5.90
N LYS A 143 -1.77 -9.76 5.63
CA LYS A 143 -0.89 -9.18 6.66
C LYS A 143 -1.42 -7.88 7.31
N TYR A 144 -2.57 -7.38 6.85
CA TYR A 144 -3.13 -6.11 7.31
C TYR A 144 -4.50 -6.29 7.96
N THR A 145 -4.90 -5.29 8.75
CA THR A 145 -6.28 -5.20 9.23
C THR A 145 -7.24 -4.87 8.08
N ARG A 146 -8.49 -5.35 8.15
CA ARG A 146 -9.53 -4.99 7.17
C ARG A 146 -9.66 -3.47 7.00
N SER A 147 -9.61 -2.71 8.08
CA SER A 147 -9.69 -1.25 8.04
C SER A 147 -8.56 -0.63 7.21
N LYS A 148 -7.33 -1.14 7.33
CA LYS A 148 -6.17 -0.68 6.54
C LYS A 148 -6.34 -1.02 5.07
N VAL A 149 -6.77 -2.25 4.75
CA VAL A 149 -7.03 -2.68 3.37
C VAL A 149 -8.11 -1.82 2.72
N ARG A 150 -9.25 -1.59 3.40
CA ARG A 150 -10.35 -0.74 2.89
C ARG A 150 -9.91 0.69 2.60
N LYS A 151 -9.06 1.28 3.45
CA LYS A 151 -8.48 2.62 3.21
C LYS A 151 -7.50 2.66 2.04
N ALA A 152 -6.92 1.51 1.67
CA ALA A 152 -6.03 1.38 0.52
C ALA A 152 -6.77 1.20 -0.81
N MET A 153 -8.04 0.78 -0.79
CA MET A 153 -8.83 0.52 -1.99
C MET A 153 -9.12 1.80 -2.78
N PRO A 154 -9.05 1.75 -4.12
CA PRO A 154 -9.58 2.81 -4.98
C PRO A 154 -11.07 3.05 -4.71
N GLN A 155 -11.45 4.32 -4.55
CA GLN A 155 -12.81 4.68 -4.09
C GLN A 155 -13.90 4.20 -5.03
N GLU A 156 -13.68 4.29 -6.35
CA GLU A 156 -14.68 3.94 -7.37
C GLU A 156 -15.12 2.47 -7.29
N PHE A 157 -14.21 1.58 -6.91
CA PHE A 157 -14.47 0.14 -6.87
C PHE A 157 -14.36 -0.46 -5.46
N SER A 158 -14.25 0.36 -4.42
CA SER A 158 -13.92 -0.11 -3.06
C SER A 158 -14.90 -1.16 -2.54
N TYR A 159 -16.21 -0.97 -2.74
CA TYR A 159 -17.22 -1.93 -2.33
C TYR A 159 -17.08 -3.28 -3.06
N ILE A 160 -16.93 -3.23 -4.39
CA ILE A 160 -16.82 -4.44 -5.22
C ILE A 160 -15.54 -5.21 -4.89
N ILE A 161 -14.42 -4.49 -4.71
CA ILE A 161 -13.15 -5.10 -4.31
C ILE A 161 -13.26 -5.74 -2.92
N ASP A 162 -13.90 -5.06 -1.95
CA ASP A 162 -14.09 -5.59 -0.60
C ASP A 162 -14.88 -6.91 -0.62
N GLU A 163 -15.96 -6.99 -1.38
CA GLU A 163 -16.74 -8.23 -1.59
C GLU A 163 -15.87 -9.35 -2.18
N LEU A 164 -15.18 -9.07 -3.28
CA LEU A 164 -14.35 -10.07 -3.96
C LEU A 164 -13.15 -10.53 -3.12
N LEU A 165 -12.57 -9.66 -2.30
CA LEU A 165 -11.46 -10.03 -1.38
C LEU A 165 -11.93 -10.93 -0.24
N HIS A 166 -13.21 -10.88 0.15
CA HIS A 166 -13.74 -11.69 1.23
C HIS A 166 -14.47 -12.94 0.76
N ALA A 167 -14.57 -13.17 -0.55
CA ALA A 167 -15.06 -14.42 -1.12
C ALA A 167 -14.23 -15.62 -0.61
N GLN A 168 -14.91 -16.69 -0.12
CA GLN A 168 -14.28 -17.89 0.42
C GLN A 168 -14.42 -19.06 -0.54
N SER A 169 -13.54 -20.04 -0.44
CA SER A 169 -13.56 -21.22 -1.31
C SER A 169 -14.65 -22.23 -0.95
N ASP A 170 -15.19 -22.13 0.27
CA ASP A 170 -16.24 -23.00 0.83
C ASP A 170 -17.62 -22.34 0.87
N GLU A 171 -17.80 -21.30 0.06
CA GLU A 171 -19.10 -20.62 -0.06
C GLU A 171 -20.18 -21.53 -0.62
N ASP A 172 -21.42 -21.25 -0.22
CA ASP A 172 -22.58 -21.91 -0.82
C ASP A 172 -22.75 -21.50 -2.30
N ASN A 173 -23.52 -22.28 -3.07
CA ASN A 173 -23.75 -22.02 -4.50
C ASN A 173 -24.26 -20.59 -4.77
N ASN A 174 -25.02 -19.99 -3.87
CA ASN A 174 -25.58 -18.65 -4.10
C ASN A 174 -24.50 -17.56 -3.99
N GLN A 175 -23.58 -17.70 -3.03
CA GLN A 175 -22.44 -16.77 -2.91
C GLN A 175 -21.46 -16.92 -4.06
N GLN A 176 -21.17 -18.13 -4.51
CA GLN A 176 -20.34 -18.33 -5.70
C GLN A 176 -20.96 -17.68 -6.93
N VAL A 177 -22.25 -17.90 -7.19
CA VAL A 177 -22.99 -17.26 -8.28
C VAL A 177 -22.97 -15.72 -8.15
N TYR A 178 -23.08 -15.21 -6.94
CA TYR A 178 -23.02 -13.77 -6.68
C TYR A 178 -21.65 -13.19 -7.10
N HIS A 179 -20.54 -13.80 -6.69
CA HIS A 179 -19.20 -13.34 -7.05
C HIS A 179 -18.90 -13.48 -8.54
N GLU A 180 -19.32 -14.60 -9.17
CA GLU A 180 -19.23 -14.77 -10.61
C GLU A 180 -20.03 -13.68 -11.35
N LYS A 181 -21.24 -13.36 -10.85
CA LYS A 181 -22.07 -12.32 -11.45
C LYS A 181 -21.47 -10.93 -11.34
N ILE A 182 -20.72 -10.63 -10.29
CA ILE A 182 -19.95 -9.38 -10.19
C ILE A 182 -18.95 -9.30 -11.35
N ILE A 183 -18.13 -10.34 -11.56
CA ILE A 183 -17.12 -10.36 -12.63
C ILE A 183 -17.80 -10.26 -14.00
N ASP A 184 -18.86 -11.01 -14.23
CA ASP A 184 -19.61 -10.93 -15.49
C ASP A 184 -20.16 -9.52 -15.75
N THR A 185 -20.65 -8.86 -14.70
CA THR A 185 -21.19 -7.52 -14.84
C THR A 185 -20.10 -6.49 -15.13
N ILE A 186 -18.92 -6.60 -14.51
CA ILE A 186 -17.75 -5.76 -14.84
C ILE A 186 -17.41 -5.88 -16.34
N LEU A 187 -17.43 -7.09 -16.87
CA LEU A 187 -17.15 -7.32 -18.30
C LEU A 187 -18.29 -6.79 -19.20
N HIS A 188 -19.54 -6.99 -18.82
CA HIS A 188 -20.68 -6.47 -19.57
C HIS A 188 -20.77 -4.95 -19.62
N THR A 189 -20.31 -4.27 -18.58
CA THR A 189 -20.30 -2.79 -18.50
C THR A 189 -19.04 -2.20 -19.15
N ALA A 190 -18.19 -3.02 -19.77
CA ALA A 190 -16.90 -2.60 -20.34
C ALA A 190 -15.96 -1.91 -19.33
N SER A 191 -16.11 -2.22 -18.04
CA SER A 191 -15.29 -1.65 -16.95
C SER A 191 -14.06 -2.53 -16.62
N GLY A 192 -13.77 -3.54 -17.43
CA GLY A 192 -12.69 -4.52 -17.17
C GLY A 192 -11.32 -3.86 -17.06
N ASP A 193 -10.99 -2.94 -17.97
CA ASP A 193 -9.72 -2.22 -17.97
C ASP A 193 -9.54 -1.36 -16.71
N ASP A 194 -10.56 -0.57 -16.37
CA ASP A 194 -10.52 0.30 -15.19
C ASP A 194 -10.42 -0.52 -13.90
N PHE A 195 -11.10 -1.66 -13.86
CA PHE A 195 -11.05 -2.56 -12.70
C PHE A 195 -9.67 -3.23 -12.56
N ILE A 196 -9.02 -3.63 -13.67
CA ILE A 196 -7.64 -4.13 -13.67
C ILE A 196 -6.68 -3.05 -13.17
N VAL A 197 -6.82 -1.80 -13.65
CA VAL A 197 -6.01 -0.66 -13.19
C VAL A 197 -6.18 -0.45 -11.68
N ALA A 198 -7.42 -0.50 -11.19
CA ALA A 198 -7.74 -0.36 -9.77
C ALA A 198 -7.11 -1.48 -8.91
N LEU A 199 -7.21 -2.75 -9.35
CA LEU A 199 -6.57 -3.86 -8.65
C LEU A 199 -5.04 -3.76 -8.68
N ALA A 200 -4.44 -3.37 -9.81
CA ALA A 200 -3.00 -3.17 -9.91
C ALA A 200 -2.51 -2.05 -8.95
N ALA A 201 -3.27 -0.96 -8.82
CA ALA A 201 -2.98 0.10 -7.86
C ALA A 201 -3.07 -0.40 -6.41
N LEU A 202 -4.10 -1.18 -6.07
CA LEU A 202 -4.25 -1.79 -4.76
C LEU A 202 -3.10 -2.75 -4.44
N ILE A 203 -2.72 -3.62 -5.39
CA ILE A 203 -1.60 -4.56 -5.25
C ILE A 203 -0.31 -3.81 -4.92
N LYS A 204 0.04 -2.77 -5.69
CA LYS A 204 1.24 -1.96 -5.44
C LYS A 204 1.20 -1.31 -4.05
N ARG A 205 0.06 -0.77 -3.66
CA ARG A 205 -0.12 -0.14 -2.34
C ARG A 205 -0.05 -1.12 -1.17
N LEU A 206 -0.49 -2.37 -1.35
CA LEU A 206 -0.40 -3.42 -0.33
C LEU A 206 0.97 -4.12 -0.32
N ALA A 207 1.70 -4.09 -1.43
CA ALA A 207 3.03 -4.69 -1.54
C ALA A 207 4.06 -3.95 -0.70
N VAL A 208 4.05 -2.62 -0.72
CA VAL A 208 4.93 -1.75 0.08
C VAL A 208 4.07 -0.91 1.02
N ASP A 209 4.33 -1.02 2.31
CA ASP A 209 3.61 -0.29 3.36
C ASP A 209 4.17 1.10 3.59
N HIS A 210 5.50 1.22 3.58
CA HIS A 210 6.21 2.46 3.81
C HIS A 210 7.43 2.57 2.90
N LEU A 211 7.64 3.74 2.34
CA LEU A 211 8.78 4.06 1.47
C LEU A 211 9.72 5.02 2.20
N HIS A 212 10.99 4.65 2.30
CA HIS A 212 12.06 5.48 2.84
C HIS A 212 13.01 5.88 1.70
N ILE A 213 13.12 7.17 1.42
CA ILE A 213 14.14 7.70 0.54
C ILE A 213 15.33 8.14 1.39
N VAL A 214 16.48 7.52 1.16
CA VAL A 214 17.69 7.68 1.99
C VAL A 214 18.68 8.64 1.30
N GLY A 215 18.15 9.69 0.68
CA GLY A 215 18.92 10.81 0.11
C GLY A 215 19.35 10.64 -1.33
N ASP A 216 20.03 11.68 -1.79
CA ASP A 216 20.60 11.85 -3.13
C ASP A 216 19.54 11.74 -4.25
N ILE A 217 18.45 12.53 -4.08
CA ILE A 217 17.39 12.69 -5.08
C ILE A 217 17.88 13.59 -6.21
N PHE A 218 18.60 14.66 -5.84
CA PHE A 218 19.08 15.70 -6.74
C PHE A 218 20.48 15.36 -7.30
N ASP A 219 20.86 16.14 -8.31
CA ASP A 219 22.13 16.08 -9.02
C ASP A 219 22.22 14.95 -10.07
N ARG A 220 23.07 15.16 -11.11
CA ARG A 220 23.38 14.28 -12.25
C ARG A 220 22.27 14.15 -13.28
N GLY A 221 21.12 13.48 -12.96
CA GLY A 221 20.01 13.31 -13.89
C GLY A 221 19.12 14.55 -14.00
N GLY A 222 18.32 14.61 -15.06
CA GLY A 222 17.60 15.82 -15.46
C GLY A 222 16.22 16.02 -14.80
N TYR A 223 15.72 15.08 -14.00
CA TYR A 223 14.31 15.10 -13.58
C TYR A 223 14.08 14.89 -12.08
N PRO A 224 14.85 15.52 -11.18
CA PRO A 224 14.61 15.40 -9.72
C PRO A 224 13.26 16.00 -9.31
N ASP A 225 12.79 17.05 -10.02
CA ASP A 225 11.46 17.65 -9.84
C ASP A 225 10.34 16.63 -10.05
N LYS A 226 10.40 15.87 -11.15
CA LYS A 226 9.42 14.80 -11.45
C LYS A 226 9.48 13.67 -10.44
N ILE A 227 10.67 13.33 -9.94
CA ILE A 227 10.83 12.34 -8.87
C ILE A 227 10.15 12.85 -7.61
N MET A 228 10.36 14.10 -7.21
CA MET A 228 9.69 14.69 -6.05
C MET A 228 8.17 14.68 -6.20
N ASP A 229 7.63 15.08 -7.35
CA ASP A 229 6.19 15.03 -7.61
C ASP A 229 5.65 13.59 -7.49
N LEU A 230 6.36 12.62 -8.03
CA LEU A 230 5.99 11.20 -7.93
C LEU A 230 6.00 10.71 -6.47
N LEU A 231 7.07 11.01 -5.72
CA LEU A 231 7.20 10.63 -4.31
C LEU A 231 6.10 11.25 -3.44
N MET A 232 5.72 12.50 -3.69
CA MET A 232 4.64 13.18 -2.96
C MET A 232 3.25 12.53 -3.17
N THR A 233 3.08 11.70 -4.18
CA THR A 233 1.86 10.89 -4.36
C THR A 233 1.86 9.59 -3.58
N HIS A 234 3.00 9.19 -3.00
CA HIS A 234 3.11 7.94 -2.27
C HIS A 234 2.32 8.00 -0.94
N HIS A 235 1.62 6.91 -0.62
CA HIS A 235 0.69 6.87 0.52
C HIS A 235 1.35 6.93 1.91
N SER A 236 2.64 6.59 2.01
CA SER A 236 3.41 6.64 3.25
C SER A 236 4.89 6.76 2.88
N LEU A 237 5.50 7.90 3.22
CA LEU A 237 6.82 8.30 2.73
C LEU A 237 7.61 9.04 3.79
N ASP A 238 8.87 8.66 3.97
CA ASP A 238 9.90 9.46 4.64
C ASP A 238 11.00 9.81 3.64
N ILE A 239 11.50 11.04 3.70
CA ILE A 239 12.65 11.49 2.92
C ILE A 239 13.74 11.95 3.87
N GLN A 240 14.92 11.37 3.76
CA GLN A 240 16.15 11.84 4.38
C GLN A 240 17.00 12.54 3.32
N TRP A 241 17.83 13.48 3.74
CA TRP A 241 18.66 14.27 2.84
C TRP A 241 20.02 13.60 2.67
N GLY A 242 20.44 13.43 1.42
CA GLY A 242 21.81 13.12 1.06
C GLY A 242 22.67 14.37 0.99
N ASN A 243 23.96 14.21 0.76
CA ASN A 243 24.88 15.32 0.63
C ASN A 243 24.60 16.18 -0.62
N HIS A 244 24.15 15.58 -1.72
CA HIS A 244 23.74 16.31 -2.92
C HIS A 244 22.50 17.15 -2.66
N ASP A 245 21.50 16.60 -1.97
CA ASP A 245 20.26 17.33 -1.62
C ASP A 245 20.55 18.56 -0.76
N ILE A 246 21.44 18.45 0.23
CA ILE A 246 21.86 19.58 1.09
C ILE A 246 22.54 20.67 0.26
N LEU A 247 23.40 20.30 -0.69
CA LEU A 247 24.04 21.27 -1.59
C LEU A 247 23.00 22.01 -2.44
N TRP A 248 22.03 21.33 -2.99
CA TRP A 248 20.94 21.93 -3.75
C TRP A 248 20.06 22.82 -2.90
N MET A 249 19.73 22.42 -1.66
CA MET A 249 18.99 23.25 -0.72
C MET A 249 19.76 24.52 -0.35
N GLY A 250 21.08 24.40 -0.10
CA GLY A 250 21.96 25.53 0.16
C GLY A 250 22.04 26.48 -1.04
N ALA A 251 22.11 25.96 -2.25
CA ALA A 251 22.12 26.75 -3.47
C ALA A 251 20.78 27.49 -3.68
N ALA A 252 19.65 26.82 -3.41
CA ALA A 252 18.32 27.40 -3.55
C ALA A 252 18.08 28.60 -2.60
N VAL A 253 18.71 28.61 -1.43
CA VAL A 253 18.65 29.75 -0.48
C VAL A 253 19.74 30.79 -0.72
N GLY A 254 20.52 30.67 -1.79
CA GLY A 254 21.50 31.68 -2.21
C GLY A 254 22.90 31.54 -1.59
N ASN A 255 23.27 30.40 -1.01
CA ASN A 255 24.60 30.16 -0.50
C ASN A 255 25.60 30.02 -1.68
N GLU A 256 26.53 30.98 -1.83
CA GLU A 256 27.44 31.02 -2.97
C GLU A 256 28.34 29.77 -3.09
N ALA A 257 28.81 29.22 -1.97
CA ALA A 257 29.64 28.02 -1.99
C ALA A 257 28.85 26.79 -2.48
N CYS A 258 27.58 26.67 -2.07
CA CYS A 258 26.69 25.61 -2.54
C CYS A 258 26.34 25.80 -4.02
N ILE A 259 26.09 27.05 -4.48
CA ILE A 259 25.83 27.34 -5.89
C ILE A 259 27.04 26.92 -6.75
N ILE A 260 28.25 27.28 -6.36
CA ILE A 260 29.46 26.89 -7.06
C ILE A 260 29.63 25.37 -7.07
N ALA A 261 29.37 24.70 -5.96
CA ALA A 261 29.47 23.24 -5.88
C ALA A 261 28.48 22.55 -6.81
N VAL A 262 27.22 22.99 -6.83
CA VAL A 262 26.16 22.44 -7.72
C VAL A 262 26.48 22.68 -9.20
N LEU A 263 27.00 23.87 -9.55
CA LEU A 263 27.37 24.19 -10.93
C LEU A 263 28.61 23.43 -11.43
N ARG A 264 29.44 22.92 -10.51
CA ARG A 264 30.67 22.19 -10.85
C ARG A 264 30.39 20.70 -11.07
N ASN A 265 29.40 20.14 -10.44
CA ASN A 265 29.02 18.73 -10.55
C ASN A 265 28.22 18.45 -11.82
#